data_6dba0c9fa33e0c70a7f8398a84fbcf99
#
_entry.id   6dba0c9fa33e0c70a7f8398a84fbcf99
#
_cell.length_a   1.000
_cell.length_b   1.000
_cell.length_c   1.000
_cell.angle_alpha   90.00
_cell.angle_beta   90.00
_cell.angle_gamma   90.00
#
_symmetry.space_group_name_H-M   'P 1'
#
loop_
_entity.id
_entity.type
_entity.pdbx_description
1 polymer ?
#
loop_
_entity_poly.entity_id
_entity_poly.type
_entity_poly.pdbx_seq_one_letter_code
_entity_poly.pdbx_strand_id
1 'polypeptide(L)'
;MSYDVVVSAGCSFMNGDAILSKKDGLETFVGYQYRPGDMLSKKLKCDYQHLAGSGKSNPRIIREVVEWVESNQKTGHYEKPLIVIGLSELSRYPFKSVITGNYFDLQPGQIDSYSDTSLSKLNLKVTGGLESDETTKNWIKYYMKFLFDEHDEREKLKNQLMMLHHYLKRNNCDYRIHNSLQDSLDDIKDKINFISFNDEDYKGGDSWREFLMWQVNNIDGEDYYNKEYRSPLPPYGKRFCNGHPSPNANKELAQRIFEDLK
;
A
#
# COMPACT_ATOMS: atom_id res chain seq x y z
N MET A 1 -8.26 -17.41 -17.15
CA MET A 1 -9.05 -16.16 -17.22
C MET A 1 -8.23 -15.09 -17.92
N SER A 2 -8.82 -14.29 -18.80
CA SER A 2 -8.13 -13.15 -19.43
C SER A 2 -8.66 -11.86 -18.82
N TYR A 3 -7.76 -10.99 -18.37
CA TYR A 3 -8.05 -9.64 -17.93
C TYR A 3 -7.57 -8.65 -18.97
N ASP A 4 -8.23 -7.50 -19.06
CA ASP A 4 -7.84 -6.42 -19.98
C ASP A 4 -6.84 -5.46 -19.33
N VAL A 5 -6.95 -5.32 -18.01
CA VAL A 5 -6.08 -4.44 -17.22
C VAL A 5 -5.90 -4.95 -15.79
N VAL A 6 -4.71 -4.74 -15.24
CA VAL A 6 -4.45 -4.78 -13.79
C VAL A 6 -4.44 -3.36 -13.25
N VAL A 7 -5.28 -3.07 -12.27
CA VAL A 7 -5.31 -1.80 -11.55
C VAL A 7 -4.74 -2.03 -10.16
N SER A 8 -3.61 -1.42 -9.81
CA SER A 8 -3.05 -1.55 -8.47
C SER A 8 -3.27 -0.30 -7.63
N ALA A 9 -3.90 -0.48 -6.48
CA ALA A 9 -4.14 0.56 -5.49
C ALA A 9 -3.46 0.19 -4.16
N GLY A 10 -3.05 1.17 -3.37
CA GLY A 10 -2.39 0.90 -2.09
C GLY A 10 -1.44 2.00 -1.65
N CYS A 11 -0.69 1.69 -0.59
CA CYS A 11 0.33 2.57 -0.03
C CYS A 11 1.70 2.40 -0.72
N SER A 12 2.76 2.84 -0.03
CA SER A 12 4.16 2.75 -0.49
C SER A 12 4.60 1.34 -0.89
N PHE A 13 4.06 0.30 -0.25
CA PHE A 13 4.36 -1.11 -0.57
C PHE A 13 3.90 -1.50 -1.98
N MET A 14 2.75 -0.99 -2.42
CA MET A 14 2.27 -1.20 -3.78
C MET A 14 2.89 -0.23 -4.80
N ASN A 15 3.44 0.91 -4.31
CA ASN A 15 4.06 1.92 -5.16
C ASN A 15 5.49 1.56 -5.60
N GLY A 16 6.15 0.60 -4.94
CA GLY A 16 7.55 0.28 -5.17
C GLY A 16 8.50 1.34 -4.61
N ASP A 17 8.11 1.98 -3.50
CA ASP A 17 8.93 3.01 -2.85
C ASP A 17 10.29 2.47 -2.40
N ALA A 18 11.23 3.40 -2.22
CA ALA A 18 12.59 3.15 -1.75
C ALA A 18 13.47 2.28 -2.66
N ILE A 19 13.03 1.91 -3.87
CA ILE A 19 13.87 1.17 -4.82
C ILE A 19 14.60 2.16 -5.72
N LEU A 20 15.90 2.30 -5.50
CA LEU A 20 16.77 3.21 -6.25
C LEU A 20 17.79 2.42 -7.08
N SER A 21 18.23 2.98 -8.19
CA SER A 21 19.44 2.56 -8.90
C SER A 21 20.49 3.66 -8.80
N LYS A 22 21.76 3.29 -8.96
CA LYS A 22 22.87 4.24 -9.04
C LYS A 22 23.56 4.08 -10.39
N LYS A 23 23.56 5.13 -11.18
CA LYS A 23 24.28 5.20 -12.45
C LYS A 23 25.07 6.51 -12.52
N ASP A 24 26.36 6.42 -12.84
CA ASP A 24 27.27 7.57 -12.96
C ASP A 24 27.29 8.48 -11.72
N GLY A 25 27.16 7.88 -10.52
CA GLY A 25 27.13 8.59 -9.26
C GLY A 25 25.76 9.17 -8.86
N LEU A 26 24.79 9.17 -9.76
CA LEU A 26 23.43 9.68 -9.52
C LEU A 26 22.48 8.56 -9.08
N GLU A 27 21.72 8.84 -8.01
CA GLU A 27 20.65 7.96 -7.54
C GLU A 27 19.35 8.28 -8.28
N THR A 28 18.74 7.24 -8.86
CA THR A 28 17.50 7.38 -9.63
C THR A 28 16.44 6.42 -9.09
N PHE A 29 15.23 6.92 -8.88
CA PHE A 29 14.09 6.07 -8.51
C PHE A 29 13.72 5.14 -9.68
N VAL A 30 13.74 3.83 -9.39
CA VAL A 30 13.39 2.78 -10.38
C VAL A 30 12.24 1.89 -9.90
N GLY A 31 11.62 2.23 -8.77
CA GLY A 31 10.56 1.44 -8.15
C GLY A 31 9.38 1.14 -9.07
N TYR A 32 9.09 2.01 -10.05
CA TYR A 32 8.03 1.77 -11.03
C TYR A 32 8.21 0.46 -11.82
N GLN A 33 9.45 0.00 -12.02
CA GLN A 33 9.76 -1.26 -12.72
C GLN A 33 9.47 -2.50 -11.86
N TYR A 34 9.33 -2.31 -10.55
CA TYR A 34 9.20 -3.38 -9.56
C TYR A 34 7.88 -3.33 -8.81
N ARG A 35 6.88 -2.59 -9.29
CA ARG A 35 5.53 -2.57 -8.72
C ARG A 35 4.87 -3.93 -8.88
N PRO A 36 4.29 -4.51 -7.81
CA PRO A 36 3.65 -5.82 -7.90
C PRO A 36 2.57 -5.88 -8.98
N GLY A 37 1.76 -4.82 -9.12
CA GLY A 37 0.71 -4.74 -10.15
C GLY A 37 1.26 -4.73 -11.58
N ASP A 38 2.35 -4.00 -11.85
CA ASP A 38 3.00 -3.99 -13.17
C ASP A 38 3.62 -5.37 -13.50
N MET A 39 4.24 -6.01 -12.50
CA MET A 39 4.76 -7.37 -12.69
C MET A 39 3.65 -8.40 -12.95
N LEU A 40 2.51 -8.25 -12.27
CA LEU A 40 1.33 -9.09 -12.47
C LEU A 40 0.73 -8.88 -13.86
N SER A 41 0.58 -7.62 -14.32
CA SER A 41 0.04 -7.33 -15.65
C SER A 41 0.87 -7.94 -16.77
N LYS A 42 2.20 -7.91 -16.64
CA LYS A 42 3.12 -8.58 -17.57
C LYS A 42 2.92 -10.09 -17.61
N LYS A 43 2.67 -10.74 -16.46
CA LYS A 43 2.35 -12.17 -16.40
C LYS A 43 1.00 -12.49 -17.05
N LEU A 44 0.01 -11.64 -16.86
CA LEU A 44 -1.33 -11.77 -17.41
C LEU A 44 -1.43 -11.29 -18.87
N LYS A 45 -0.40 -10.61 -19.37
CA LYS A 45 -0.32 -10.02 -20.73
C LYS A 45 -1.45 -9.03 -20.99
N CYS A 46 -1.69 -8.12 -20.06
CA CYS A 46 -2.72 -7.10 -20.13
C CYS A 46 -2.16 -5.72 -19.73
N ASP A 47 -2.96 -4.68 -19.86
CA ASP A 47 -2.60 -3.31 -19.51
C ASP A 47 -2.38 -3.15 -17.99
N TYR A 48 -1.73 -2.05 -17.62
CA TYR A 48 -1.48 -1.69 -16.23
C TYR A 48 -1.90 -0.26 -15.92
N GLN A 49 -2.66 -0.10 -14.84
CA GLN A 49 -3.06 1.19 -14.27
C GLN A 49 -2.60 1.28 -12.82
N HIS A 50 -2.03 2.43 -12.45
CA HIS A 50 -1.41 2.64 -11.16
C HIS A 50 -2.11 3.71 -10.35
N LEU A 51 -2.72 3.31 -9.23
CA LEU A 51 -3.37 4.19 -8.25
C LEU A 51 -2.65 4.22 -6.90
N ALA A 52 -1.63 3.38 -6.69
CA ALA A 52 -0.93 3.36 -5.42
C ALA A 52 -0.08 4.62 -5.20
N GLY A 53 0.20 4.95 -3.95
CA GLY A 53 1.04 6.10 -3.61
C GLY A 53 1.50 6.07 -2.17
N SER A 54 2.66 6.70 -1.91
CA SER A 54 3.27 6.74 -0.59
C SER A 54 2.32 7.32 0.45
N GLY A 55 2.23 6.66 1.60
CA GLY A 55 1.51 7.18 2.75
C GLY A 55 -0.01 7.17 2.69
N LYS A 56 -0.63 6.69 1.62
CA LYS A 56 -2.09 6.66 1.50
C LYS A 56 -2.77 5.89 2.62
N SER A 57 -3.86 6.44 3.12
CA SER A 57 -4.79 5.80 4.07
C SER A 57 -5.76 4.86 3.37
N ASN A 58 -6.33 3.90 4.12
CA ASN A 58 -7.32 2.96 3.57
C ASN A 58 -8.56 3.64 2.97
N PRO A 59 -9.18 4.65 3.60
CA PRO A 59 -10.31 5.35 3.00
C PRO A 59 -9.96 6.03 1.68
N ARG A 60 -8.74 6.57 1.55
CA ARG A 60 -8.28 7.17 0.30
C ARG A 60 -8.05 6.12 -0.78
N ILE A 61 -7.42 4.99 -0.45
CA ILE A 61 -7.22 3.88 -1.38
C ILE A 61 -8.56 3.39 -1.93
N ILE A 62 -9.54 3.16 -1.07
CA ILE A 62 -10.87 2.68 -1.45
C ILE A 62 -11.57 3.70 -2.35
N ARG A 63 -11.55 4.99 -2.00
CA ARG A 63 -12.15 6.06 -2.82
C ARG A 63 -11.55 6.11 -4.22
N GLU A 64 -10.24 6.09 -4.35
CA GLU A 64 -9.57 6.15 -5.66
C GLU A 64 -9.90 4.93 -6.53
N VAL A 65 -10.09 3.76 -5.94
CA VAL A 65 -10.59 2.57 -6.66
C VAL A 65 -12.01 2.82 -7.19
N VAL A 66 -12.91 3.36 -6.36
CA VAL A 66 -14.29 3.67 -6.79
C VAL A 66 -14.29 4.71 -7.91
N GLU A 67 -13.53 5.80 -7.76
CA GLU A 67 -13.39 6.86 -8.78
C GLU A 67 -12.87 6.31 -10.11
N TRP A 68 -11.89 5.39 -10.05
CA TRP A 68 -11.37 4.72 -11.23
C TRP A 68 -12.43 3.86 -11.93
N VAL A 69 -13.17 3.03 -11.15
CA VAL A 69 -14.23 2.17 -11.70
C VAL A 69 -15.32 3.02 -12.35
N GLU A 70 -15.77 4.10 -11.71
CA GLU A 70 -16.77 5.02 -12.28
C GLU A 70 -16.27 5.67 -13.58
N SER A 71 -15.00 6.08 -13.62
CA SER A 71 -14.40 6.64 -14.83
C SER A 71 -14.33 5.61 -15.96
N ASN A 72 -13.90 4.38 -15.63
CA ASN A 72 -13.84 3.30 -16.61
C ASN A 72 -15.21 2.93 -17.17
N GLN A 73 -16.26 2.90 -16.33
CA GLN A 73 -17.63 2.65 -16.77
C GLN A 73 -18.14 3.72 -17.75
N LYS A 74 -17.82 4.99 -17.49
CA LYS A 74 -18.20 6.08 -18.39
C LYS A 74 -17.51 6.00 -19.75
N THR A 75 -16.28 5.52 -19.78
CA THR A 75 -15.48 5.40 -21.01
C THR A 75 -15.67 4.07 -21.74
N GLY A 76 -16.04 3.01 -21.02
CA GLY A 76 -16.10 1.65 -21.54
C GLY A 76 -14.75 1.09 -22.02
N HIS A 77 -13.64 1.61 -21.46
CA HIS A 77 -12.29 1.31 -21.97
C HIS A 77 -11.83 -0.12 -21.65
N TYR A 78 -12.14 -0.60 -20.44
CA TYR A 78 -11.80 -1.96 -20.01
C TYR A 78 -13.06 -2.72 -19.58
N GLU A 79 -13.23 -3.94 -20.09
CA GLU A 79 -14.42 -4.78 -19.83
C GLU A 79 -14.19 -5.74 -18.64
N LYS A 80 -12.95 -6.20 -18.45
CA LYS A 80 -12.57 -7.20 -17.44
C LYS A 80 -11.36 -6.74 -16.60
N PRO A 81 -11.52 -5.72 -15.77
CA PRO A 81 -10.44 -5.27 -14.91
C PRO A 81 -10.21 -6.22 -13.73
N LEU A 82 -8.92 -6.41 -13.39
CA LEU A 82 -8.47 -7.00 -12.13
C LEU A 82 -7.93 -5.88 -11.23
N ILE A 83 -8.56 -5.68 -10.08
CA ILE A 83 -8.14 -4.66 -9.11
C ILE A 83 -7.37 -5.31 -7.97
N VAL A 84 -6.14 -4.89 -7.73
CA VAL A 84 -5.29 -5.37 -6.64
C VAL A 84 -5.12 -4.26 -5.61
N ILE A 85 -5.53 -4.53 -4.38
CA ILE A 85 -5.58 -3.54 -3.30
C ILE A 85 -4.67 -3.98 -2.16
N GLY A 86 -3.63 -3.20 -1.89
CA GLY A 86 -2.78 -3.37 -0.73
C GLY A 86 -3.18 -2.38 0.38
N LEU A 87 -3.76 -2.90 1.46
CA LEU A 87 -4.22 -2.08 2.58
C LEU A 87 -3.06 -1.52 3.40
N SER A 88 -3.27 -0.35 3.95
CA SER A 88 -2.35 0.40 4.78
C SER A 88 -2.63 0.24 6.27
N GLU A 89 -1.95 1.01 7.12
CA GLU A 89 -2.20 1.06 8.56
C GLU A 89 -3.55 1.70 8.88
N LEU A 90 -4.23 1.22 9.94
CA LEU A 90 -5.52 1.76 10.40
C LEU A 90 -5.41 3.20 10.90
N SER A 91 -4.26 3.55 11.48
CA SER A 91 -4.02 4.87 12.06
C SER A 91 -3.90 6.00 11.03
N ARG A 92 -3.78 5.69 9.73
CA ARG A 92 -3.69 6.72 8.69
C ARG A 92 -5.04 7.30 8.38
N TYR A 93 -5.13 8.63 8.38
CA TYR A 93 -6.38 9.36 8.19
C TYR A 93 -6.30 10.38 7.04
N PRO A 94 -7.26 10.39 6.09
CA PRO A 94 -7.24 11.31 4.98
C PRO A 94 -7.87 12.65 5.36
N PHE A 95 -7.22 13.75 4.98
CA PHE A 95 -7.77 15.09 5.05
C PHE A 95 -7.90 15.68 3.65
N LYS A 96 -8.89 16.53 3.48
CA LYS A 96 -9.01 17.37 2.29
C LYS A 96 -8.66 18.80 2.64
N SER A 97 -7.65 19.35 1.98
CA SER A 97 -7.32 20.76 2.11
C SER A 97 -8.47 21.62 1.55
N VAL A 98 -9.00 22.49 2.37
CA VAL A 98 -10.02 23.46 1.93
C VAL A 98 -9.45 24.53 0.98
N ILE A 99 -8.13 24.73 1.04
CA ILE A 99 -7.43 25.74 0.22
C ILE A 99 -7.12 25.19 -1.17
N THR A 100 -6.54 23.99 -1.25
CA THR A 100 -6.09 23.40 -2.52
C THR A 100 -7.08 22.39 -3.11
N GLY A 101 -8.06 21.93 -2.34
CA GLY A 101 -8.93 20.83 -2.70
C GLY A 101 -8.26 19.44 -2.74
N ASN A 102 -6.95 19.37 -2.51
CA ASN A 102 -6.20 18.14 -2.55
C ASN A 102 -6.33 17.34 -1.26
N TYR A 103 -6.21 16.02 -1.37
CA TYR A 103 -6.16 15.13 -0.21
C TYR A 103 -4.72 14.91 0.23
N PHE A 104 -4.52 14.84 1.53
CA PHE A 104 -3.30 14.38 2.19
C PHE A 104 -3.65 13.39 3.29
N ASP A 105 -2.69 12.56 3.69
CA ASP A 105 -2.91 11.54 4.70
C ASP A 105 -1.99 11.78 5.90
N LEU A 106 -2.55 11.77 7.10
CA LEU A 106 -1.78 11.70 8.34
C LEU A 106 -1.18 10.31 8.48
N GLN A 107 0.06 10.25 8.94
CA GLN A 107 0.81 9.01 9.17
C GLN A 107 1.35 9.01 10.61
N PRO A 108 0.54 8.69 11.61
CA PRO A 108 0.92 8.81 13.02
C PRO A 108 2.15 7.99 13.41
N GLY A 109 2.31 6.79 12.83
CA GLY A 109 3.46 5.92 13.11
C GLY A 109 4.83 6.50 12.71
N GLN A 110 4.87 7.64 12.05
CA GLN A 110 6.09 8.32 11.63
C GLN A 110 6.39 9.60 12.42
N ILE A 111 5.59 9.92 13.45
CA ILE A 111 5.75 11.17 14.23
C ILE A 111 7.17 11.34 14.74
N ASP A 112 7.75 10.30 15.32
CA ASP A 112 9.09 10.35 15.91
C ASP A 112 10.21 10.32 14.88
N SER A 113 9.92 9.93 13.63
CA SER A 113 10.87 9.90 12.52
C SER A 113 10.90 11.17 11.69
N TYR A 114 9.92 12.07 11.86
CA TYR A 114 9.93 13.36 11.20
C TYR A 114 10.90 14.31 11.90
N SER A 115 12.06 14.53 11.27
CA SER A 115 12.88 15.71 11.60
C SER A 115 12.10 16.96 11.20
N ASP A 116 12.35 18.08 11.88
CA ASP A 116 11.68 19.35 11.62
C ASP A 116 11.76 19.78 10.14
N THR A 117 12.85 19.43 9.47
CA THR A 117 13.05 19.64 8.02
C THR A 117 12.17 18.76 7.13
N SER A 118 11.76 17.59 7.59
CA SER A 118 10.89 16.70 6.81
C SER A 118 9.43 17.14 6.87
N LEU A 119 9.00 17.64 8.03
CA LEU A 119 7.65 18.18 8.21
C LEU A 119 7.44 19.48 7.46
N SER A 120 8.44 20.39 7.44
CA SER A 120 8.36 21.63 6.66
C SER A 120 8.27 21.33 5.16
N LYS A 121 8.98 20.32 4.66
CA LYS A 121 8.87 19.88 3.26
C LYS A 121 7.54 19.19 2.95
N LEU A 122 6.99 18.44 3.91
CA LEU A 122 5.68 17.82 3.78
C LEU A 122 4.58 18.89 3.77
N ASN A 123 4.66 19.87 4.67
CA ASN A 123 3.73 20.99 4.75
C ASN A 123 3.70 21.81 3.46
N LEU A 124 4.84 22.08 2.86
CA LEU A 124 4.91 22.85 1.60
C LEU A 124 4.33 22.09 0.39
N LYS A 125 4.46 20.76 0.35
CA LYS A 125 3.97 19.94 -0.78
C LYS A 125 2.53 19.47 -0.61
N VAL A 126 2.07 19.23 0.60
CA VAL A 126 0.82 18.49 0.86
C VAL A 126 -0.29 19.39 1.38
N THR A 127 0.03 20.44 2.09
CA THR A 127 -0.97 21.23 2.83
C THR A 127 -1.22 22.65 2.29
N GLY A 128 -0.40 23.11 1.36
CA GLY A 128 -0.63 24.44 0.74
C GLY A 128 -0.81 25.57 1.74
N GLY A 129 -0.23 25.46 2.95
CA GLY A 129 -0.33 26.52 3.94
C GLY A 129 -0.75 26.10 5.35
N LEU A 130 -0.59 24.82 5.75
CA LEU A 130 -0.63 24.50 7.17
C LEU A 130 0.61 25.08 7.85
N GLU A 131 0.34 26.02 8.75
CA GLU A 131 1.35 26.78 9.47
C GLU A 131 2.09 25.86 10.47
N SER A 132 3.37 25.94 10.50
CA SER A 132 4.36 25.34 11.39
C SER A 132 4.28 23.84 11.68
N ASP A 133 5.43 23.19 11.67
CA ASP A 133 5.67 21.79 12.03
C ASP A 133 5.05 21.41 13.37
N GLU A 134 5.07 22.33 14.33
CA GLU A 134 4.53 22.15 15.68
C GLU A 134 2.99 22.02 15.67
N THR A 135 2.30 22.78 14.86
CA THR A 135 0.84 22.68 14.73
C THR A 135 0.43 21.30 14.18
N THR A 136 1.12 20.82 13.16
CA THR A 136 0.88 19.49 12.60
C THR A 136 1.19 18.38 13.60
N LYS A 137 2.32 18.46 14.32
CA LYS A 137 2.68 17.52 15.38
C LYS A 137 1.63 17.50 16.50
N ASN A 138 1.18 18.65 16.95
CA ASN A 138 0.16 18.75 17.99
C ASN A 138 -1.19 18.19 17.51
N TRP A 139 -1.52 18.44 16.25
CA TRP A 139 -2.74 17.88 15.66
C TRP A 139 -2.69 16.35 15.59
N ILE A 140 -1.58 15.75 15.16
CA ILE A 140 -1.41 14.30 15.13
C ILE A 140 -1.46 13.71 16.54
N LYS A 141 -0.80 14.34 17.52
CA LYS A 141 -0.87 13.93 18.93
C LYS A 141 -2.32 13.99 19.46
N TYR A 142 -3.05 15.06 19.13
CA TYR A 142 -4.46 15.19 19.49
C TYR A 142 -5.31 14.09 18.85
N TYR A 143 -5.14 13.86 17.54
CA TYR A 143 -5.83 12.79 16.83
C TYR A 143 -5.59 11.42 17.49
N MET A 144 -4.32 11.04 17.71
CA MET A 144 -3.99 9.75 18.33
C MET A 144 -4.50 9.61 19.77
N LYS A 145 -4.54 10.71 20.52
CA LYS A 145 -4.95 10.66 21.94
C LYS A 145 -6.46 10.64 22.15
N PHE A 146 -7.22 11.32 21.28
CA PHE A 146 -8.63 11.61 21.52
C PHE A 146 -9.59 11.14 20.43
N LEU A 147 -9.10 10.89 19.22
CA LEU A 147 -9.95 10.59 18.08
C LEU A 147 -9.68 9.22 17.46
N PHE A 148 -8.47 8.70 17.58
CA PHE A 148 -8.13 7.39 17.05
C PHE A 148 -8.53 6.30 18.05
N ASP A 149 -9.41 5.42 17.62
CA ASP A 149 -9.71 4.15 18.27
C ASP A 149 -9.50 3.03 17.25
N GLU A 150 -8.58 2.11 17.55
CA GLU A 150 -8.20 1.05 16.62
C GLU A 150 -9.36 0.11 16.32
N HIS A 151 -10.20 -0.19 17.30
CA HIS A 151 -11.36 -1.05 17.12
C HIS A 151 -12.38 -0.39 16.18
N ASP A 152 -12.70 0.88 16.43
CA ASP A 152 -13.62 1.66 15.59
C ASP A 152 -13.11 1.79 14.15
N GLU A 153 -11.83 2.09 13.95
CA GLU A 153 -11.25 2.20 12.63
C GLU A 153 -11.23 0.85 11.90
N ARG A 154 -11.03 -0.25 12.62
CA ARG A 154 -11.13 -1.61 12.08
C ARG A 154 -12.56 -1.92 11.61
N GLU A 155 -13.56 -1.62 12.43
CA GLU A 155 -14.97 -1.81 12.07
C GLU A 155 -15.39 -0.93 10.87
N LYS A 156 -14.93 0.33 10.83
CA LYS A 156 -15.15 1.21 9.66
C LYS A 156 -14.53 0.63 8.39
N LEU A 157 -13.27 0.15 8.48
CA LEU A 157 -12.59 -0.47 7.34
C LEU A 157 -13.32 -1.72 6.84
N LYS A 158 -13.76 -2.60 7.74
CA LYS A 158 -14.55 -3.79 7.38
C LYS A 158 -15.82 -3.42 6.61
N ASN A 159 -16.58 -2.46 7.14
CA ASN A 159 -17.80 -1.98 6.48
C ASN A 159 -17.50 -1.40 5.09
N GLN A 160 -16.44 -0.59 4.96
CA GLN A 160 -16.02 -0.04 3.67
C GLN A 160 -15.62 -1.14 2.67
N LEU A 161 -14.91 -2.17 3.12
CA LEU A 161 -14.49 -3.29 2.26
C LEU A 161 -15.66 -4.17 1.85
N MET A 162 -16.63 -4.39 2.72
CA MET A 162 -17.86 -5.10 2.35
C MET A 162 -18.68 -4.32 1.32
N MET A 163 -18.80 -3.00 1.49
CA MET A 163 -19.43 -2.14 0.48
C MET A 163 -18.66 -2.17 -0.85
N LEU A 164 -17.33 -2.07 -0.79
CA LEU A 164 -16.46 -2.14 -1.97
C LEU A 164 -16.59 -3.50 -2.67
N HIS A 165 -16.64 -4.61 -1.92
CA HIS A 165 -16.88 -5.95 -2.47
C HIS A 165 -18.14 -5.98 -3.34
N HIS A 166 -19.28 -5.57 -2.79
CA HIS A 166 -20.55 -5.55 -3.52
C HIS A 166 -20.50 -4.59 -4.72
N TYR A 167 -19.86 -3.45 -4.55
CA TYR A 167 -19.69 -2.46 -5.61
C TYR A 167 -18.87 -3.02 -6.78
N LEU A 168 -17.72 -3.64 -6.51
CA LEU A 168 -16.85 -4.21 -7.53
C LEU A 168 -17.53 -5.39 -8.26
N LYS A 169 -18.20 -6.28 -7.51
CA LYS A 169 -18.96 -7.40 -8.10
C LYS A 169 -20.07 -6.91 -9.03
N ARG A 170 -20.84 -5.89 -8.60
CA ARG A 170 -21.90 -5.29 -9.42
C ARG A 170 -21.35 -4.68 -10.71
N ASN A 171 -20.13 -4.17 -10.68
CA ASN A 171 -19.47 -3.51 -11.82
C ASN A 171 -18.57 -4.45 -12.63
N ASN A 172 -18.74 -5.76 -12.45
CA ASN A 172 -18.02 -6.79 -13.20
C ASN A 172 -16.49 -6.70 -13.08
N CYS A 173 -15.99 -6.13 -11.96
CA CYS A 173 -14.59 -6.05 -11.63
C CYS A 173 -14.18 -7.26 -10.78
N ASP A 174 -13.18 -8.01 -11.21
CA ASP A 174 -12.51 -8.95 -10.32
C ASP A 174 -11.52 -8.21 -9.44
N TYR A 175 -11.22 -8.73 -8.24
CA TYR A 175 -10.30 -8.05 -7.34
C TYR A 175 -9.61 -9.01 -6.39
N ARG A 176 -8.46 -8.54 -5.85
CA ARG A 176 -7.73 -9.16 -4.75
C ARG A 176 -7.34 -8.09 -3.74
N ILE A 177 -7.54 -8.38 -2.45
CA ILE A 177 -7.18 -7.50 -1.33
C ILE A 177 -6.16 -8.22 -0.46
N HIS A 178 -5.17 -7.51 0.04
CA HIS A 178 -4.23 -8.01 1.04
C HIS A 178 -3.85 -6.91 2.03
N ASN A 179 -3.47 -7.30 3.23
CA ASN A 179 -2.85 -6.41 4.20
C ASN A 179 -1.38 -6.17 3.81
N SER A 180 -0.98 -4.93 3.50
CA SER A 180 0.42 -4.62 3.20
C SER A 180 1.26 -4.38 4.44
N LEU A 181 0.71 -3.73 5.46
CA LEU A 181 1.45 -3.23 6.62
C LEU A 181 1.00 -3.82 7.95
N GLN A 182 -0.28 -4.01 8.15
CA GLN A 182 -0.87 -4.40 9.42
C GLN A 182 -1.99 -5.41 9.20
N ASP A 183 -2.06 -6.45 10.03
CA ASP A 183 -3.21 -7.36 10.03
C ASP A 183 -4.43 -6.66 10.63
N SER A 184 -5.52 -6.61 9.89
CA SER A 184 -6.68 -5.82 10.26
C SER A 184 -8.04 -6.46 9.95
N LEU A 185 -8.09 -7.69 9.40
CA LEU A 185 -9.29 -8.19 8.74
C LEU A 185 -9.69 -9.62 9.07
N ASP A 186 -9.30 -10.18 10.22
CA ASP A 186 -9.46 -11.63 10.53
C ASP A 186 -10.87 -12.19 10.31
N ASP A 187 -11.90 -11.42 10.60
CA ASP A 187 -13.29 -11.88 10.63
C ASP A 187 -14.07 -11.67 9.30
N ILE A 188 -13.46 -11.05 8.30
CA ILE A 188 -14.10 -10.84 6.98
C ILE A 188 -13.33 -11.45 5.81
N LYS A 189 -12.18 -12.04 6.05
CA LYS A 189 -11.31 -12.64 4.99
C LYS A 189 -12.09 -13.61 4.10
N ASP A 190 -12.92 -14.47 4.71
CA ASP A 190 -13.72 -15.46 4.00
C ASP A 190 -14.90 -14.87 3.20
N LYS A 191 -15.22 -13.60 3.43
CA LYS A 191 -16.34 -12.90 2.79
C LYS A 191 -15.93 -12.05 1.59
N ILE A 192 -14.63 -11.83 1.42
CA ILE A 192 -14.05 -11.02 0.34
C ILE A 192 -12.94 -11.81 -0.36
N ASN A 193 -12.53 -11.37 -1.55
CA ASN A 193 -11.41 -12.00 -2.26
C ASN A 193 -10.07 -11.54 -1.62
N PHE A 194 -9.73 -12.14 -0.48
CA PHE A 194 -8.56 -11.81 0.31
C PHE A 194 -7.41 -12.76 0.04
N ILE A 195 -6.19 -12.23 -0.08
CA ILE A 195 -4.97 -13.01 -0.20
C ILE A 195 -4.32 -13.12 1.17
N SER A 196 -4.25 -14.34 1.67
CA SER A 196 -3.54 -14.68 2.90
C SER A 196 -2.09 -15.06 2.62
N PHE A 197 -1.20 -14.70 3.53
CA PHE A 197 0.21 -15.04 3.48
C PHE A 197 0.48 -16.22 4.41
N ASN A 198 0.16 -17.41 3.94
CA ASN A 198 0.36 -18.66 4.69
C ASN A 198 1.58 -19.40 4.18
N ASP A 199 2.36 -19.95 5.10
CA ASP A 199 3.38 -20.94 4.88
C ASP A 199 3.23 -22.00 5.98
N GLU A 200 3.65 -23.25 5.78
CA GLU A 200 3.44 -24.33 6.74
C GLU A 200 4.00 -23.99 8.14
N ASP A 201 5.10 -23.26 8.19
CA ASP A 201 5.77 -22.85 9.41
C ASP A 201 5.42 -21.43 9.88
N TYR A 202 4.71 -20.63 9.08
CA TYR A 202 4.34 -19.27 9.43
C TYR A 202 3.01 -19.23 10.18
N LYS A 203 3.06 -18.84 11.46
CA LYS A 203 1.89 -18.68 12.34
C LYS A 203 1.68 -17.23 12.78
N GLY A 204 2.23 -16.30 12.05
CA GLY A 204 2.08 -14.86 12.31
C GLY A 204 0.76 -14.30 11.78
N GLY A 205 0.63 -12.98 11.86
CA GLY A 205 -0.50 -12.23 11.29
C GLY A 205 -0.51 -12.25 9.75
N ASP A 206 -1.60 -11.82 9.17
CA ASP A 206 -1.86 -11.93 7.73
C ASP A 206 -1.48 -10.65 6.97
N SER A 207 -0.36 -10.02 7.35
CA SER A 207 0.19 -8.89 6.63
C SER A 207 1.42 -9.26 5.82
N TRP A 208 1.56 -8.65 4.64
CA TRP A 208 2.71 -8.87 3.76
C TRP A 208 4.03 -8.49 4.45
N ARG A 209 4.03 -7.38 5.20
CA ARG A 209 5.20 -6.93 5.95
C ARG A 209 5.64 -7.96 7.00
N GLU A 210 4.73 -8.47 7.81
CA GLU A 210 5.03 -9.44 8.86
C GLU A 210 5.51 -10.77 8.28
N PHE A 211 4.87 -11.22 7.20
CA PHE A 211 5.32 -12.40 6.47
C PHE A 211 6.75 -12.25 5.94
N LEU A 212 7.09 -11.11 5.33
CA LEU A 212 8.47 -10.84 4.87
C LEU A 212 9.46 -10.77 6.03
N MET A 213 9.09 -10.20 7.18
CA MET A 213 9.93 -10.17 8.38
C MET A 213 10.20 -11.58 8.90
N TRP A 214 9.19 -12.42 8.92
CA TRP A 214 9.34 -13.82 9.28
C TRP A 214 10.29 -14.57 8.32
N GLN A 215 10.16 -14.37 7.02
CA GLN A 215 11.06 -14.96 6.02
C GLN A 215 12.51 -14.52 6.22
N VAL A 216 12.78 -13.27 6.52
CA VAL A 216 14.13 -12.77 6.84
C VAL A 216 14.72 -13.54 8.00
N ASN A 217 13.98 -13.65 9.09
CA ASN A 217 14.48 -14.24 10.33
C ASN A 217 14.59 -15.77 10.27
N ASN A 218 13.66 -16.45 9.60
CA ASN A 218 13.53 -17.90 9.67
C ASN A 218 14.02 -18.64 8.41
N ILE A 219 13.91 -18.04 7.25
CA ILE A 219 14.33 -18.67 5.98
C ILE A 219 15.70 -18.15 5.55
N ASP A 220 15.88 -16.82 5.57
CA ASP A 220 17.11 -16.21 5.08
C ASP A 220 18.24 -16.24 6.13
N GLY A 221 17.90 -16.49 7.41
CA GLY A 221 18.86 -16.54 8.52
C GLY A 221 19.51 -15.19 8.82
N GLU A 222 18.78 -14.12 8.57
CA GLU A 222 19.28 -12.75 8.61
C GLU A 222 18.51 -11.95 9.67
N ASP A 223 19.10 -10.87 10.18
CA ASP A 223 18.44 -9.99 11.14
C ASP A 223 17.75 -8.83 10.38
N TYR A 224 16.43 -8.76 10.46
CA TYR A 224 15.63 -7.66 9.86
C TYR A 224 16.13 -6.27 10.29
N TYR A 225 16.66 -6.14 11.50
CA TYR A 225 17.14 -4.86 12.02
C TYR A 225 18.57 -4.50 11.56
N ASN A 226 19.25 -5.39 10.85
CA ASN A 226 20.58 -5.10 10.32
C ASN A 226 20.52 -3.99 9.24
N LYS A 227 21.42 -3.00 9.32
CA LYS A 227 21.46 -1.84 8.43
C LYS A 227 21.65 -2.18 6.95
N GLU A 228 22.29 -3.31 6.63
CA GLU A 228 22.51 -3.74 5.25
C GLU A 228 21.21 -4.04 4.49
N TYR A 229 20.15 -4.46 5.21
CA TYR A 229 18.81 -4.66 4.64
C TYR A 229 18.06 -3.38 4.33
N ARG A 230 18.57 -2.24 4.76
CA ARG A 230 17.93 -0.94 4.58
C ARG A 230 18.49 -0.13 3.42
N SER A 231 19.45 -0.67 2.67
CA SER A 231 19.97 0.04 1.50
C SER A 231 18.89 0.21 0.43
N PRO A 232 18.61 1.43 -0.03
CA PRO A 232 17.73 1.66 -1.18
C PRO A 232 18.42 1.33 -2.51
N LEU A 233 19.73 1.03 -2.49
CA LEU A 233 20.56 0.78 -3.65
C LEU A 233 20.97 -0.70 -3.78
N PRO A 234 21.25 -1.18 -4.98
CA PRO A 234 21.80 -2.51 -5.17
C PRO A 234 23.19 -2.68 -4.47
N PRO A 235 23.49 -3.88 -3.93
CA PRO A 235 22.61 -5.03 -3.86
C PRO A 235 21.49 -4.79 -2.85
N TYR A 236 20.23 -4.95 -3.30
CA TYR A 236 19.08 -4.88 -2.40
C TYR A 236 19.09 -6.07 -1.45
N GLY A 237 18.55 -5.86 -0.24
CA GLY A 237 18.21 -6.98 0.64
C GLY A 237 17.26 -7.96 -0.06
N LYS A 238 17.29 -9.23 0.32
CA LYS A 238 16.44 -10.25 -0.33
C LYS A 238 14.95 -9.90 -0.24
N ARG A 239 14.51 -9.37 0.91
CA ARG A 239 13.10 -9.10 1.21
C ARG A 239 12.77 -7.61 1.34
N PHE A 240 13.73 -6.82 1.82
CA PHE A 240 13.52 -5.39 2.07
C PHE A 240 14.60 -4.52 1.44
N CYS A 241 14.20 -3.30 1.09
CA CYS A 241 15.07 -2.18 0.79
C CYS A 241 14.51 -0.94 1.50
N ASN A 242 15.30 -0.32 2.36
CA ASN A 242 14.90 0.85 3.18
C ASN A 242 13.52 0.70 3.86
N GLY A 243 13.24 -0.46 4.45
CA GLY A 243 11.98 -0.74 5.15
C GLY A 243 10.76 -1.03 4.25
N HIS A 244 10.95 -1.06 2.94
CA HIS A 244 9.93 -1.41 1.94
C HIS A 244 10.27 -2.75 1.28
N PRO A 245 9.29 -3.43 0.66
CA PRO A 245 9.55 -4.67 -0.08
C PRO A 245 10.59 -4.48 -1.18
N SER A 246 11.56 -5.37 -1.24
CA SER A 246 12.59 -5.40 -2.28
C SER A 246 11.99 -5.77 -3.64
N PRO A 247 12.75 -5.61 -4.75
CA PRO A 247 12.34 -6.12 -6.06
C PRO A 247 11.93 -7.58 -6.05
N ASN A 248 12.65 -8.44 -5.29
CA ASN A 248 12.34 -9.86 -5.18
C ASN A 248 11.04 -10.11 -4.40
N ALA A 249 10.83 -9.41 -3.29
CA ALA A 249 9.58 -9.49 -2.52
C ALA A 249 8.38 -9.04 -3.36
N ASN A 250 8.50 -7.95 -4.11
CA ASN A 250 7.44 -7.49 -5.00
C ASN A 250 7.13 -8.50 -6.14
N LYS A 251 8.17 -9.19 -6.65
CA LYS A 251 8.00 -10.27 -7.62
C LYS A 251 7.28 -11.47 -6.99
N GLU A 252 7.59 -11.81 -5.74
CA GLU A 252 6.92 -12.87 -4.99
C GLU A 252 5.44 -12.53 -4.77
N LEU A 253 5.12 -11.31 -4.34
CA LEU A 253 3.72 -10.86 -4.20
C LEU A 253 2.94 -11.00 -5.50
N ALA A 254 3.51 -10.52 -6.61
CA ALA A 254 2.89 -10.67 -7.93
C ALA A 254 2.68 -12.13 -8.33
N GLN A 255 3.61 -13.02 -7.95
CA GLN A 255 3.49 -14.46 -8.21
C GLN A 255 2.36 -15.09 -7.37
N ARG A 256 2.29 -14.77 -6.07
CA ARG A 256 1.21 -15.27 -5.18
C ARG A 256 -0.16 -14.85 -5.67
N ILE A 257 -0.32 -13.58 -6.07
CA ILE A 257 -1.57 -13.10 -6.66
C ILE A 257 -1.90 -13.88 -7.94
N PHE A 258 -0.92 -14.09 -8.81
CA PHE A 258 -1.12 -14.85 -10.06
C PHE A 258 -1.53 -16.30 -9.82
N GLU A 259 -1.01 -16.94 -8.78
CA GLU A 259 -1.35 -18.32 -8.39
C GLU A 259 -2.76 -18.41 -7.82
N ASP A 260 -3.17 -17.43 -7.02
CA ASP A 260 -4.54 -17.35 -6.47
C ASP A 260 -5.62 -17.09 -7.53
N LEU A 261 -5.25 -16.62 -8.71
CA LEU A 261 -6.15 -16.41 -9.85
C LEU A 261 -6.39 -17.68 -10.68
N LYS A 262 -5.63 -18.76 -10.45
CA LYS A 262 -5.79 -20.04 -11.18
C LYS A 262 -6.86 -20.90 -10.57
#